data_e5075db88288e66c7a4187b4d7c2ee9e
#
_entry.id   e5075db88288e66c7a4187b4d7c2ee9e
#
_cell.length_a   1.000
_cell.length_b   1.000
_cell.length_c   1.000
_cell.angle_alpha   90.00
_cell.angle_beta   90.00
_cell.angle_gamma   90.00
#
_symmetry.space_group_name_H-M   'P 1'
#
loop_
_entity.id
_entity.type
_entity.pdbx_description
1 polymer ?
#
loop_
_entity_poly.entity_id
_entity_poly.type
_entity_poly.pdbx_seq_one_letter_code
_entity_poly.pdbx_strand_id
1 'polypeptide(L)'
;MIEYTEVMQRGDRSGNEMVVRFRLPSGLEIFGLPTQNFYGGHWDLGPTWNYAVMTDRPFLVDAGKFGQGHRLLAMLETAGISHTDLDFVLISHSHEDHDGGLAELIETTRLKVKAHAIYDHLIRQYPSQSPEAKKEKFPAKCWHCFMPESFYAKNCLGYHQGLQSLTVDVIADGRTQLGPGACTYHLPGHSPDSLAVRLGEEAIIVGDIILPDISPWPTRKTMFDEVAQVIKPAYTDAAAIFGLSRYIQSLKTLIRIAHDHPGLRVLPAHRLYYDDRWNPIDLADRCRQLLAHHIERCGAIVQILNGKPKTAEEIAVDHFEDRLLEGFGTLMATNEIVSHCELLVECGDVVTAGGDRYAASGSSHFEAHIQNLPPD
;
A
#
# COMPACT_ATOMS: atom_id res chain seq x y z
N MET A 1 -3.69 -14.04 22.35
CA MET A 1 -3.99 -12.60 22.56
C MET A 1 -2.67 -11.87 22.48
N ILE A 2 -2.58 -10.82 21.69
CA ILE A 2 -1.35 -10.02 21.65
C ILE A 2 -1.24 -9.33 23.01
N GLU A 3 -0.14 -9.51 23.69
CA GLU A 3 0.13 -8.91 25.01
C GLU A 3 -0.11 -7.40 24.93
N TYR A 4 -0.78 -6.82 25.96
CA TYR A 4 -1.17 -5.41 26.00
C TYR A 4 -2.20 -4.94 24.93
N THR A 5 -3.07 -5.84 24.48
CA THR A 5 -4.17 -5.49 23.55
C THR A 5 -5.51 -5.54 24.26
N GLU A 6 -6.26 -4.46 24.19
CA GLU A 6 -7.61 -4.35 24.72
C GLU A 6 -8.61 -4.10 23.59
N VAL A 7 -9.61 -4.96 23.46
CA VAL A 7 -10.73 -4.78 22.54
C VAL A 7 -11.78 -3.93 23.23
N MET A 8 -11.88 -2.66 22.84
CA MET A 8 -12.84 -1.70 23.41
C MET A 8 -14.23 -1.88 22.80
N GLN A 9 -14.28 -2.18 21.50
CA GLN A 9 -15.48 -2.56 20.77
C GLN A 9 -15.19 -3.78 19.92
N ARG A 10 -16.08 -4.78 19.99
CA ARG A 10 -15.97 -5.97 19.11
C ARG A 10 -16.43 -5.62 17.69
N GLY A 11 -15.74 -6.15 16.71
CA GLY A 11 -16.14 -6.14 15.30
C GLY A 11 -16.73 -7.47 14.86
N ASP A 12 -16.91 -7.59 13.56
CA ASP A 12 -17.22 -8.88 12.92
C ASP A 12 -16.00 -9.80 12.85
N ARG A 13 -16.16 -10.98 12.21
CA ARG A 13 -15.07 -11.95 12.05
C ARG A 13 -13.86 -11.44 11.28
N SER A 14 -14.01 -10.41 10.46
CA SER A 14 -12.93 -9.76 9.71
C SER A 14 -12.34 -8.54 10.45
N GLY A 15 -12.93 -8.15 11.58
CA GLY A 15 -12.51 -7.00 12.36
C GLY A 15 -13.19 -5.69 11.96
N ASN A 16 -14.16 -5.70 11.02
CA ASN A 16 -14.90 -4.46 10.71
C ASN A 16 -15.56 -3.91 11.98
N GLU A 17 -15.51 -2.58 12.14
CA GLU A 17 -16.10 -1.87 13.28
C GLU A 17 -15.46 -2.18 14.66
N MET A 18 -14.40 -2.93 14.71
CA MET A 18 -13.62 -3.17 15.92
C MET A 18 -12.94 -1.88 16.37
N VAL A 19 -12.86 -1.63 17.67
CA VAL A 19 -12.01 -0.59 18.25
C VAL A 19 -11.05 -1.25 19.22
N VAL A 20 -9.75 -1.08 18.98
CA VAL A 20 -8.71 -1.76 19.74
C VAL A 20 -7.71 -0.76 20.28
N ARG A 21 -7.34 -0.92 21.54
CA ARG A 21 -6.25 -0.18 22.17
C ARG A 21 -5.02 -1.09 22.35
N PHE A 22 -3.90 -0.67 21.79
CA PHE A 22 -2.59 -1.25 22.04
C PHE A 22 -1.86 -0.33 23.02
N ARG A 23 -1.49 -0.86 24.18
CA ARG A 23 -0.69 -0.13 25.15
C ARG A 23 0.73 -0.68 25.10
N LEU A 24 1.71 0.18 24.80
CA LEU A 24 3.11 -0.21 24.73
C LEU A 24 3.78 -0.12 26.10
N PRO A 25 4.91 -0.82 26.34
CA PRO A 25 5.64 -0.78 27.61
C PRO A 25 6.05 0.63 28.06
N SER A 26 6.36 1.55 27.16
CA SER A 26 6.63 2.96 27.45
C SER A 26 5.41 3.72 27.98
N GLY A 27 4.21 3.16 27.87
CA GLY A 27 2.94 3.83 28.13
C GLY A 27 2.32 4.49 26.92
N LEU A 28 2.98 4.47 25.74
CA LEU A 28 2.39 4.94 24.49
C LEU A 28 1.16 4.11 24.14
N GLU A 29 0.07 4.79 23.83
CA GLU A 29 -1.18 4.17 23.39
C GLU A 29 -1.37 4.37 21.88
N ILE A 30 -1.78 3.30 21.21
CA ILE A 30 -2.14 3.29 19.79
C ILE A 30 -3.54 2.67 19.70
N PHE A 31 -4.44 3.32 18.95
CA PHE A 31 -5.78 2.80 18.74
C PHE A 31 -5.91 2.33 17.28
N GLY A 32 -6.30 1.07 17.10
CA GLY A 32 -6.64 0.50 15.81
C GLY A 32 -8.12 0.71 15.50
N LEU A 33 -8.41 1.32 14.35
CA LEU A 33 -9.72 1.79 13.92
C LEU A 33 -10.01 1.26 12.50
N PRO A 34 -10.36 -0.03 12.34
CA PRO A 34 -10.55 -0.64 11.03
C PRO A 34 -11.85 -0.15 10.38
N THR A 35 -11.74 0.48 9.22
CA THR A 35 -12.86 0.88 8.37
C THR A 35 -13.11 -0.16 7.29
N GLN A 36 -14.37 -0.32 6.90
CA GLN A 36 -14.77 -1.30 5.89
C GLN A 36 -14.05 -1.06 4.57
N ASN A 37 -13.46 -2.13 4.00
CA ASN A 37 -12.78 -2.12 2.73
C ASN A 37 -13.26 -3.29 1.86
N PHE A 38 -14.41 -3.15 1.22
CA PHE A 38 -14.99 -4.19 0.39
C PHE A 38 -15.37 -3.63 -0.99
N TYR A 39 -14.84 -4.26 -2.04
CA TYR A 39 -15.09 -3.91 -3.44
C TYR A 39 -15.78 -5.03 -4.23
N GLY A 40 -16.03 -6.16 -3.59
CA GLY A 40 -16.55 -7.38 -4.21
C GLY A 40 -15.46 -8.27 -4.81
N GLY A 41 -15.83 -9.50 -5.16
CA GLY A 41 -14.89 -10.51 -5.68
C GLY A 41 -14.19 -11.32 -4.60
N HIS A 42 -13.15 -12.07 -5.01
CA HIS A 42 -12.43 -13.02 -4.15
C HIS A 42 -11.10 -12.45 -3.57
N TRP A 43 -10.76 -11.21 -3.92
CA TRP A 43 -9.62 -10.51 -3.35
C TRP A 43 -10.09 -9.75 -2.09
N ASP A 44 -10.25 -10.46 -1.00
CA ASP A 44 -10.66 -9.89 0.28
C ASP A 44 -9.44 -9.52 1.12
N LEU A 45 -9.18 -8.23 1.26
CA LEU A 45 -8.10 -7.69 2.09
C LEU A 45 -8.50 -7.56 3.57
N GLY A 46 -9.79 -7.75 3.90
CA GLY A 46 -10.34 -7.32 5.18
C GLY A 46 -10.44 -5.79 5.27
N PRO A 47 -10.80 -5.25 6.44
CA PRO A 47 -10.89 -3.80 6.65
C PRO A 47 -9.51 -3.14 6.55
N THR A 48 -9.50 -1.83 6.25
CA THR A 48 -8.30 -1.00 6.37
C THR A 48 -8.15 -0.53 7.81
N TRP A 49 -7.08 -0.91 8.48
CA TRP A 49 -6.73 -0.51 9.83
C TRP A 49 -6.07 0.87 9.81
N ASN A 50 -6.81 1.86 10.27
CA ASN A 50 -6.30 3.20 10.55
C ASN A 50 -5.82 3.25 12.00
N TYR A 51 -4.85 4.10 12.32
CA TYR A 51 -4.25 4.13 13.65
C TYR A 51 -4.20 5.53 14.25
N ALA A 52 -4.83 5.73 15.41
CA ALA A 52 -4.62 6.94 16.21
C ALA A 52 -3.45 6.69 17.19
N VAL A 53 -2.44 7.53 17.16
CA VAL A 53 -1.20 7.40 17.92
C VAL A 53 -1.11 8.54 18.93
N MET A 54 -1.12 8.22 20.22
CA MET A 54 -1.22 9.18 21.34
C MET A 54 0.16 9.57 21.88
N THR A 55 0.96 10.23 21.05
CA THR A 55 2.25 10.85 21.45
C THR A 55 2.03 12.23 22.06
N ASP A 56 3.10 12.97 22.39
CA ASP A 56 3.01 14.40 22.77
C ASP A 56 2.36 15.27 21.69
N ARG A 57 2.39 14.81 20.45
CA ARG A 57 1.70 15.39 19.30
C ARG A 57 0.88 14.29 18.64
N PRO A 58 -0.34 14.02 19.15
CA PRO A 58 -1.14 12.89 18.67
C PRO A 58 -1.52 13.04 17.21
N PHE A 59 -1.58 11.93 16.49
CA PHE A 59 -1.90 11.93 15.08
C PHE A 59 -2.65 10.68 14.64
N LEU A 60 -3.32 10.78 13.51
CA LEU A 60 -3.98 9.69 12.85
C LEU A 60 -3.10 9.19 11.68
N VAL A 61 -3.06 7.91 11.44
CA VAL A 61 -2.47 7.29 10.24
C VAL A 61 -3.60 6.70 9.41
N ASP A 62 -3.70 7.16 8.17
CA ASP A 62 -4.72 6.87 7.17
C ASP A 62 -6.14 7.35 7.54
N ALA A 63 -7.01 7.37 6.56
CA ALA A 63 -8.36 7.92 6.65
C ALA A 63 -9.45 6.94 6.18
N GLY A 64 -9.05 5.72 5.79
CA GLY A 64 -9.94 4.71 5.27
C GLY A 64 -10.44 4.99 3.86
N LYS A 65 -11.34 4.14 3.40
CA LYS A 65 -11.95 4.15 2.09
C LYS A 65 -12.86 5.35 1.87
N PHE A 66 -13.09 5.74 0.60
CA PHE A 66 -14.03 6.78 0.20
C PHE A 66 -15.43 6.54 0.81
N GLY A 67 -15.97 7.56 1.46
CA GLY A 67 -17.23 7.50 2.19
C GLY A 67 -17.12 6.93 3.61
N GLN A 68 -15.92 6.66 4.13
CA GLN A 68 -15.70 6.13 5.48
C GLN A 68 -15.15 7.17 6.48
N GLY A 69 -14.89 8.41 6.05
CA GLY A 69 -14.32 9.45 6.92
C GLY A 69 -15.17 9.74 8.16
N HIS A 70 -16.49 9.86 8.01
CA HIS A 70 -17.40 10.03 9.15
C HIS A 70 -17.46 8.80 10.06
N ARG A 71 -17.31 7.60 9.50
CA ARG A 71 -17.25 6.37 10.30
C ARG A 71 -15.99 6.33 11.15
N LEU A 72 -14.85 6.73 10.58
CA LEU A 72 -13.60 6.82 11.32
C LEU A 72 -13.69 7.81 12.49
N LEU A 73 -14.37 8.96 12.31
CA LEU A 73 -14.64 9.91 13.38
C LEU A 73 -15.47 9.28 14.51
N ALA A 74 -16.52 8.54 14.20
CA ALA A 74 -17.31 7.83 15.19
C ALA A 74 -16.51 6.76 15.95
N MET A 75 -15.55 6.11 15.30
CA MET A 75 -14.66 5.15 15.95
C MET A 75 -13.64 5.84 16.88
N LEU A 76 -13.14 7.03 16.52
CA LEU A 76 -12.34 7.86 17.44
C LEU A 76 -13.14 8.22 18.70
N GLU A 77 -14.39 8.65 18.56
CA GLU A 77 -15.26 8.92 19.71
C GLU A 77 -15.47 7.67 20.58
N THR A 78 -15.67 6.50 19.96
CA THR A 78 -15.77 5.21 20.68
C THR A 78 -14.47 4.89 21.45
N ALA A 79 -13.32 5.27 20.89
CA ALA A 79 -12.03 5.14 21.54
C ALA A 79 -11.81 6.18 22.67
N GLY A 80 -12.74 7.13 22.85
CA GLY A 80 -12.59 8.24 23.80
C GLY A 80 -11.64 9.34 23.32
N ILE A 81 -11.37 9.42 22.02
CA ILE A 81 -10.47 10.39 21.41
C ILE A 81 -11.30 11.46 20.70
N SER A 82 -11.16 12.72 21.12
CA SER A 82 -11.68 13.83 20.33
C SER A 82 -10.77 14.09 19.13
N HIS A 83 -11.36 14.39 17.98
CA HIS A 83 -10.57 14.82 16.82
C HIS A 83 -9.76 16.11 17.11
N THR A 84 -10.18 16.92 18.10
CA THR A 84 -9.45 18.09 18.55
C THR A 84 -8.18 17.77 19.34
N ASP A 85 -8.02 16.53 19.81
CA ASP A 85 -6.81 16.07 20.46
C ASP A 85 -5.71 15.70 19.46
N LEU A 86 -6.04 15.57 18.17
CA LEU A 86 -5.11 15.20 17.11
C LEU A 86 -4.49 16.45 16.45
N ASP A 87 -3.19 16.41 16.19
CA ASP A 87 -2.45 17.49 15.53
C ASP A 87 -2.53 17.42 14.01
N PHE A 88 -2.53 16.20 13.45
CA PHE A 88 -2.55 15.95 12.00
C PHE A 88 -3.04 14.55 11.66
N VAL A 89 -3.34 14.34 10.39
CA VAL A 89 -3.47 13.02 9.78
C VAL A 89 -2.29 12.78 8.85
N LEU A 90 -1.67 11.61 8.93
CA LEU A 90 -0.61 11.16 8.04
C LEU A 90 -1.16 10.09 7.11
N ILE A 91 -0.99 10.27 5.81
CA ILE A 91 -1.35 9.27 4.82
C ILE A 91 -0.14 8.41 4.51
N SER A 92 -0.30 7.10 4.68
CA SER A 92 0.76 6.12 4.43
C SER A 92 1.08 6.01 2.94
N HIS A 93 0.07 6.04 2.08
CA HIS A 93 0.20 6.03 0.62
C HIS A 93 -1.12 6.34 -0.08
N SER A 94 -1.06 6.57 -1.39
CA SER A 94 -2.12 7.10 -2.24
C SER A 94 -3.10 6.04 -2.79
N HIS A 95 -3.43 5.00 -2.03
CA HIS A 95 -4.51 4.10 -2.41
C HIS A 95 -5.83 4.53 -1.77
N GLU A 96 -6.93 4.34 -2.49
CA GLU A 96 -8.25 4.86 -2.15
C GLU A 96 -8.77 4.34 -0.80
N ASP A 97 -8.40 3.16 -0.39
CA ASP A 97 -8.79 2.60 0.89
C ASP A 97 -7.98 3.14 2.08
N HIS A 98 -6.95 3.96 1.82
CA HIS A 98 -6.15 4.66 2.83
C HIS A 98 -6.46 6.16 2.87
N ASP A 99 -6.67 6.79 1.73
CA ASP A 99 -6.90 8.23 1.63
C ASP A 99 -8.32 8.62 1.22
N GLY A 100 -9.17 7.65 0.90
CA GLY A 100 -10.51 7.89 0.35
C GLY A 100 -11.43 8.67 1.27
N GLY A 101 -11.35 8.44 2.59
CA GLY A 101 -12.11 9.19 3.58
C GLY A 101 -11.52 10.54 3.98
N LEU A 102 -10.33 10.89 3.45
CA LEU A 102 -9.56 12.05 3.90
C LEU A 102 -10.29 13.37 3.68
N ALA A 103 -10.94 13.57 2.55
CA ALA A 103 -11.67 14.81 2.27
C ALA A 103 -12.81 15.05 3.28
N GLU A 104 -13.60 14.01 3.59
CA GLU A 104 -14.66 14.06 4.60
C GLU A 104 -14.11 14.33 6.00
N LEU A 105 -12.99 13.68 6.34
CA LEU A 105 -12.30 13.86 7.61
C LEU A 105 -11.85 15.31 7.77
N ILE A 106 -11.19 15.90 6.77
CA ILE A 106 -10.66 17.27 6.82
C ILE A 106 -11.77 18.33 6.81
N GLU A 107 -12.86 18.09 6.08
CA GLU A 107 -14.02 19.00 6.09
C GLU A 107 -14.56 19.18 7.51
N THR A 108 -14.61 18.10 8.29
CA THR A 108 -15.12 18.12 9.67
C THR A 108 -14.08 18.61 10.69
N THR A 109 -12.83 18.10 10.60
CA THR A 109 -11.83 18.26 11.66
C THR A 109 -10.87 19.41 11.44
N ARG A 110 -10.62 19.77 10.18
CA ARG A 110 -9.58 20.73 9.75
C ARG A 110 -8.16 20.33 10.19
N LEU A 111 -7.91 19.07 10.41
CA LEU A 111 -6.58 18.54 10.71
C LEU A 111 -5.62 18.86 9.56
N LYS A 112 -4.35 19.07 9.89
CA LYS A 112 -3.29 19.15 8.89
C LYS A 112 -3.09 17.80 8.24
N VAL A 113 -2.86 17.76 6.94
CA VAL A 113 -2.54 16.55 6.21
C VAL A 113 -1.04 16.47 6.03
N LYS A 114 -0.44 15.34 6.41
CA LYS A 114 0.95 15.01 6.13
C LYS A 114 1.02 13.77 5.24
N ALA A 115 1.84 13.83 4.20
CA ALA A 115 2.09 12.70 3.32
C ALA A 115 3.43 12.88 2.61
N HIS A 116 3.90 11.84 1.93
CA HIS A 116 5.11 11.94 1.12
C HIS A 116 4.96 13.00 0.01
N ALA A 117 6.07 13.62 -0.39
CA ALA A 117 6.04 14.64 -1.45
C ALA A 117 5.46 14.14 -2.78
N ILE A 118 5.64 12.85 -3.10
CA ILE A 118 5.02 12.21 -4.26
C ILE A 118 3.49 12.21 -4.14
N TYR A 119 2.92 11.91 -2.98
CA TYR A 119 1.48 11.96 -2.73
C TYR A 119 0.88 13.31 -3.15
N ASP A 120 1.49 14.43 -2.72
CA ASP A 120 1.00 15.76 -3.07
C ASP A 120 0.96 16.00 -4.59
N HIS A 121 1.90 15.41 -5.34
CA HIS A 121 1.88 15.49 -6.80
C HIS A 121 0.77 14.63 -7.40
N LEU A 122 0.59 13.43 -6.87
CA LEU A 122 -0.34 12.45 -7.39
C LEU A 122 -1.80 12.89 -7.24
N ILE A 123 -2.18 13.42 -6.08
CA ILE A 123 -3.56 13.89 -5.84
C ILE A 123 -3.93 15.13 -6.68
N ARG A 124 -2.94 15.86 -7.22
CA ARG A 124 -3.19 17.01 -8.11
C ARG A 124 -3.56 16.58 -9.52
N GLN A 125 -3.25 15.34 -9.90
CA GLN A 125 -3.58 14.81 -11.19
C GLN A 125 -5.01 14.25 -11.19
N TYR A 126 -5.92 15.04 -11.72
CA TYR A 126 -7.23 14.53 -12.12
C TYR A 126 -7.30 14.50 -13.66
N PRO A 127 -7.85 13.42 -14.25
CA PRO A 127 -8.04 13.38 -15.69
C PRO A 127 -8.87 14.58 -16.12
N SER A 128 -8.39 15.31 -17.10
CA SER A 128 -9.07 16.50 -17.62
C SER A 128 -10.53 16.14 -17.96
N GLN A 129 -11.47 17.00 -17.54
CA GLN A 129 -12.88 16.90 -17.90
C GLN A 129 -13.14 17.31 -19.35
N SER A 130 -12.16 17.11 -20.27
CA SER A 130 -12.36 17.40 -21.69
C SER A 130 -13.55 16.59 -22.21
N PRO A 131 -14.26 17.10 -23.24
CA PRO A 131 -15.32 16.35 -23.90
C PRO A 131 -14.85 14.99 -24.44
N GLU A 132 -13.57 14.87 -24.78
CA GLU A 132 -12.94 13.63 -25.23
C GLU A 132 -12.77 12.66 -24.06
N ALA A 133 -12.30 13.11 -22.89
CA ALA A 133 -12.16 12.30 -21.71
C ALA A 133 -13.51 11.75 -21.19
N LYS A 134 -14.61 12.47 -21.43
CA LYS A 134 -15.97 12.00 -21.10
C LYS A 134 -16.46 10.86 -21.98
N LYS A 135 -15.84 10.62 -23.12
CA LYS A 135 -16.20 9.53 -24.04
C LYS A 135 -15.46 8.23 -23.75
N GLU A 136 -14.35 8.31 -23.03
CA GLU A 136 -13.63 7.12 -22.57
C GLU A 136 -14.34 6.61 -21.31
N LYS A 137 -14.80 5.36 -21.36
CA LYS A 137 -15.45 4.67 -20.21
C LYS A 137 -14.56 4.63 -18.96
N PHE A 138 -13.29 4.91 -19.16
CA PHE A 138 -12.27 4.92 -18.14
C PHE A 138 -11.32 6.06 -18.52
N PRO A 139 -11.07 7.06 -17.66
CA PRO A 139 -9.95 7.93 -17.92
C PRO A 139 -8.73 7.01 -17.90
N ALA A 140 -8.33 6.53 -19.07
CA ALA A 140 -7.22 5.59 -19.28
C ALA A 140 -5.90 6.05 -18.65
N LYS A 141 -5.93 7.20 -17.93
CA LYS A 141 -4.80 7.86 -17.32
C LYS A 141 -4.98 8.18 -15.84
N CYS A 142 -6.05 7.70 -15.19
CA CYS A 142 -6.17 7.81 -13.74
C CYS A 142 -5.44 6.62 -13.10
N TRP A 143 -4.15 6.73 -12.91
CA TRP A 143 -3.34 5.71 -12.28
C TRP A 143 -3.77 5.39 -10.82
N HIS A 144 -4.46 6.32 -10.13
CA HIS A 144 -5.14 6.09 -8.84
C HIS A 144 -6.35 5.18 -8.94
N CYS A 145 -6.90 5.00 -10.13
CA CYS A 145 -8.17 4.35 -10.30
C CYS A 145 -8.05 2.93 -10.83
N PHE A 146 -7.15 2.13 -10.27
CA PHE A 146 -7.23 0.67 -10.38
C PHE A 146 -8.38 0.16 -9.50
N MET A 147 -9.57 0.77 -9.67
CA MET A 147 -10.72 0.48 -8.86
C MET A 147 -11.79 -0.25 -9.68
N PRO A 148 -12.63 -1.09 -9.06
CA PRO A 148 -13.72 -1.74 -9.77
C PRO A 148 -14.62 -0.74 -10.49
N GLU A 149 -15.20 -1.15 -11.62
CA GLU A 149 -16.11 -0.31 -12.42
C GLU A 149 -17.26 0.27 -11.57
N SER A 150 -17.72 -0.45 -10.58
CA SER A 150 -18.76 0.00 -9.64
C SER A 150 -18.36 1.23 -8.82
N PHE A 151 -17.13 1.30 -8.36
CA PHE A 151 -16.56 2.47 -7.68
C PHE A 151 -16.39 3.62 -8.67
N TYR A 152 -15.81 3.31 -9.79
CA TYR A 152 -15.39 4.23 -10.80
C TYR A 152 -16.53 5.07 -11.37
N ALA A 153 -17.64 4.41 -11.75
CA ALA A 153 -18.79 5.07 -12.32
C ALA A 153 -19.48 6.04 -11.35
N LYS A 154 -19.35 5.83 -10.04
CA LYS A 154 -20.09 6.57 -9.01
C LYS A 154 -19.23 7.54 -8.20
N ASN A 155 -18.01 7.13 -7.85
CA ASN A 155 -17.26 7.75 -6.76
C ASN A 155 -15.97 8.43 -7.23
N CYS A 156 -15.38 8.02 -8.37
CA CYS A 156 -14.07 8.48 -8.82
C CYS A 156 -13.98 10.02 -8.91
N LEU A 157 -15.01 10.67 -9.47
CA LEU A 157 -15.01 12.12 -9.61
C LEU A 157 -14.99 12.82 -8.24
N GLY A 158 -15.87 12.41 -7.32
CA GLY A 158 -15.96 13.00 -5.97
C GLY A 158 -14.67 12.75 -5.16
N TYR A 159 -14.14 11.56 -5.24
CA TYR A 159 -12.87 11.19 -4.61
C TYR A 159 -11.72 12.11 -5.05
N HIS A 160 -11.47 12.23 -6.36
CA HIS A 160 -10.38 13.07 -6.84
C HIS A 160 -10.60 14.56 -6.59
N GLN A 161 -11.83 15.07 -6.76
CA GLN A 161 -12.13 16.48 -6.49
C GLN A 161 -11.91 16.82 -5.01
N GLY A 162 -12.27 15.92 -4.11
CA GLY A 162 -12.04 16.09 -2.68
C GLY A 162 -10.55 16.20 -2.35
N LEU A 163 -9.74 15.29 -2.88
CA LEU A 163 -8.30 15.28 -2.62
C LEU A 163 -7.57 16.49 -3.22
N GLN A 164 -7.93 16.91 -4.43
CA GLN A 164 -7.28 18.05 -5.10
C GLN A 164 -7.38 19.38 -4.31
N SER A 165 -8.39 19.51 -3.47
CA SER A 165 -8.60 20.72 -2.65
C SER A 165 -7.71 20.77 -1.40
N LEU A 166 -7.08 19.66 -1.03
CA LEU A 166 -6.31 19.53 0.20
C LEU A 166 -4.94 20.22 0.11
N THR A 167 -4.50 20.77 1.24
CA THR A 167 -3.12 21.23 1.42
C THR A 167 -2.35 20.16 2.16
N VAL A 168 -1.20 19.75 1.63
CA VAL A 168 -0.36 18.69 2.18
C VAL A 168 0.95 19.28 2.71
N ASP A 169 1.25 19.02 3.97
CA ASP A 169 2.57 19.24 4.57
C ASP A 169 3.46 18.07 4.14
N VAL A 170 4.33 18.28 3.19
CA VAL A 170 5.10 17.21 2.54
C VAL A 170 6.20 16.63 3.43
N ILE A 171 6.33 15.31 3.38
CA ILE A 171 7.42 14.51 3.96
C ILE A 171 8.41 14.18 2.85
N ALA A 172 9.69 14.33 3.15
CA ALA A 172 10.77 14.05 2.20
C ALA A 172 11.12 12.54 2.15
N ASP A 173 11.88 12.19 1.13
CA ASP A 173 12.47 10.86 0.98
C ASP A 173 13.31 10.45 2.20
N GLY A 174 13.50 9.14 2.34
CA GLY A 174 14.30 8.58 3.41
C GLY A 174 13.60 8.65 4.77
N ARG A 175 14.35 9.05 5.81
CA ARG A 175 13.83 9.11 7.18
C ARG A 175 13.51 10.55 7.59
N THR A 176 12.28 10.79 8.06
CA THR A 176 11.82 12.11 8.56
C THR A 176 11.25 11.99 9.97
N GLN A 177 11.64 12.91 10.87
CA GLN A 177 11.07 13.00 12.21
C GLN A 177 9.67 13.66 12.18
N LEU A 178 8.70 13.03 12.84
CA LEU A 178 7.35 13.57 13.03
C LEU A 178 7.21 14.32 14.36
N GLY A 179 8.04 13.96 15.32
CA GLY A 179 8.07 14.47 16.68
C GLY A 179 8.94 13.58 17.57
N PRO A 180 9.02 13.85 18.88
CA PRO A 180 9.74 12.99 19.81
C PRO A 180 9.23 11.54 19.72
N GLY A 181 10.12 10.59 19.52
CA GLY A 181 9.78 9.17 19.46
C GLY A 181 9.05 8.67 18.21
N ALA A 182 8.75 9.53 17.22
CA ALA A 182 8.06 9.12 15.99
C ALA A 182 8.82 9.57 14.73
N CYS A 183 9.06 8.66 13.79
CA CYS A 183 9.65 8.99 12.49
C CYS A 183 9.06 8.15 11.38
N THR A 184 9.06 8.71 10.17
CA THR A 184 8.69 7.99 8.94
C THR A 184 9.92 7.45 8.23
N TYR A 185 9.70 6.41 7.44
CA TYR A 185 10.61 5.90 6.43
C TYR A 185 9.86 5.85 5.09
N HIS A 186 10.43 6.45 4.06
CA HIS A 186 9.92 6.30 2.70
C HIS A 186 10.39 4.95 2.16
N LEU A 187 9.46 4.05 1.89
CA LEU A 187 9.70 2.66 1.48
C LEU A 187 8.82 2.32 0.26
N PRO A 188 9.14 2.88 -0.91
CA PRO A 188 8.34 2.70 -2.12
C PRO A 188 8.42 1.29 -2.67
N GLY A 189 7.48 0.96 -3.58
CA GLY A 189 7.42 -0.30 -4.28
C GLY A 189 6.03 -0.92 -4.32
N HIS A 190 5.29 -0.92 -3.20
CA HIS A 190 3.84 -1.16 -3.22
C HIS A 190 3.10 0.06 -3.79
N SER A 191 3.44 1.24 -3.32
CA SER A 191 3.10 2.54 -3.91
C SER A 191 4.36 3.41 -3.93
N PRO A 192 4.50 4.36 -4.88
CA PRO A 192 5.70 5.20 -4.97
C PRO A 192 5.89 6.13 -3.78
N ASP A 193 4.83 6.41 -3.04
CA ASP A 193 4.78 7.31 -1.89
C ASP A 193 4.67 6.59 -0.53
N SER A 194 4.86 5.27 -0.50
CA SER A 194 4.66 4.45 0.70
C SER A 194 5.54 4.89 1.87
N LEU A 195 4.90 5.15 3.02
CA LEU A 195 5.53 5.51 4.28
C LEU A 195 5.27 4.45 5.35
N ALA A 196 6.32 4.03 6.06
CA ALA A 196 6.18 3.36 7.35
C ALA A 196 6.43 4.35 8.49
N VAL A 197 5.77 4.16 9.64
CA VAL A 197 5.92 5.02 10.83
C VAL A 197 6.45 4.21 11.99
N ARG A 198 7.69 4.48 12.41
CA ARG A 198 8.27 3.86 13.61
C ARG A 198 7.99 4.71 14.85
N LEU A 199 7.58 4.06 15.90
CA LEU A 199 7.19 4.63 17.17
C LEU A 199 8.13 4.12 18.27
N GLY A 200 9.10 4.95 18.64
CA GLY A 200 10.17 4.56 19.57
C GLY A 200 10.90 3.29 19.11
N GLU A 201 11.16 2.44 20.08
CA GLU A 201 11.76 1.12 19.91
C GLU A 201 10.72 -0.01 19.99
N GLU A 202 9.42 0.33 19.95
CA GLU A 202 8.37 -0.59 20.39
C GLU A 202 7.36 -0.95 19.31
N ALA A 203 7.12 -0.08 18.30
CA ALA A 203 6.15 -0.36 17.25
C ALA A 203 6.53 0.26 15.90
N ILE A 204 5.98 -0.32 14.84
CA ILE A 204 6.04 0.22 13.49
C ILE A 204 4.71 0.00 12.76
N ILE A 205 4.12 1.07 12.24
CA ILE A 205 2.97 1.04 11.35
C ILE A 205 3.53 0.95 9.93
N VAL A 206 3.13 -0.05 9.18
CA VAL A 206 3.75 -0.38 7.88
C VAL A 206 2.82 -0.19 6.67
N GLY A 207 1.58 0.27 6.90
CA GLY A 207 0.60 0.37 5.81
C GLY A 207 0.48 -0.96 5.07
N ASP A 208 0.55 -0.89 3.74
CA ASP A 208 0.52 -2.06 2.85
C ASP A 208 1.90 -2.54 2.40
N ILE A 209 2.97 -2.00 2.96
CA ILE A 209 4.32 -2.47 2.62
C ILE A 209 4.49 -3.94 3.04
N ILE A 210 3.90 -4.33 4.18
CA ILE A 210 3.89 -5.71 4.68
C ILE A 210 2.50 -6.07 5.22
N LEU A 211 1.98 -7.21 4.79
CA LEU A 211 0.73 -7.78 5.26
C LEU A 211 0.97 -9.19 5.85
N PRO A 212 0.13 -9.65 6.81
CA PRO A 212 0.42 -10.88 7.57
C PRO A 212 0.49 -12.15 6.73
N ASP A 213 -0.52 -12.39 5.90
CA ASP A 213 -0.78 -13.66 5.24
C ASP A 213 -1.00 -13.55 3.72
N ILE A 214 -0.93 -12.35 3.18
CA ILE A 214 -0.98 -12.06 1.74
C ILE A 214 0.23 -11.23 1.31
N SER A 215 0.60 -11.32 0.04
CA SER A 215 1.65 -10.47 -0.54
C SER A 215 1.04 -9.20 -1.08
N PRO A 216 1.53 -8.01 -0.64
CA PRO A 216 1.22 -6.79 -1.35
C PRO A 216 1.74 -6.86 -2.79
N TRP A 217 0.95 -6.38 -3.74
CA TRP A 217 1.42 -6.31 -5.12
C TRP A 217 2.36 -5.12 -5.31
N PRO A 218 3.51 -5.28 -5.99
CA PRO A 218 4.39 -4.16 -6.29
C PRO A 218 3.86 -3.34 -7.47
N THR A 219 4.18 -2.05 -7.48
CA THR A 219 3.92 -1.20 -8.65
C THR A 219 4.68 -1.70 -9.89
N ARG A 220 4.19 -1.36 -11.08
CA ARG A 220 4.89 -1.58 -12.33
C ARG A 220 5.80 -0.38 -12.64
N LYS A 221 6.99 -0.61 -13.18
CA LYS A 221 7.85 0.49 -13.70
C LYS A 221 7.15 1.27 -14.81
N THR A 222 6.38 0.59 -15.65
CA THR A 222 5.60 1.19 -16.73
C THR A 222 4.51 2.15 -16.23
N MET A 223 4.08 2.09 -14.98
CA MET A 223 3.19 3.12 -14.40
C MET A 223 3.85 4.50 -14.34
N PHE A 224 5.17 4.56 -14.27
CA PHE A 224 5.88 5.84 -14.28
C PHE A 224 5.59 6.66 -15.53
N ASP A 225 5.48 6.04 -16.69
CA ASP A 225 5.20 6.73 -17.97
C ASP A 225 3.84 7.48 -17.91
N GLU A 226 2.90 6.95 -17.16
CA GLU A 226 1.56 7.53 -16.97
C GLU A 226 1.59 8.76 -16.03
N VAL A 227 2.48 8.75 -15.04
CA VAL A 227 2.54 9.78 -13.99
C VAL A 227 3.71 10.75 -14.12
N ALA A 228 4.66 10.50 -15.01
CA ALA A 228 5.88 11.31 -15.18
C ALA A 228 5.63 12.81 -15.39
N GLN A 229 4.47 13.17 -15.95
CA GLN A 229 4.11 14.57 -16.21
C GLN A 229 3.77 15.35 -14.93
N VAL A 230 3.42 14.67 -13.85
CA VAL A 230 2.99 15.29 -12.58
C VAL A 230 4.01 15.12 -11.47
N ILE A 231 4.89 14.14 -11.58
CA ILE A 231 5.97 13.94 -10.63
C ILE A 231 7.10 14.92 -10.92
N LYS A 232 7.70 15.50 -9.87
CA LYS A 232 8.84 16.42 -10.01
C LYS A 232 10.01 15.79 -10.78
N PRO A 233 10.83 16.60 -11.46
CA PRO A 233 12.03 16.12 -12.15
C PRO A 233 12.99 15.28 -11.29
N ALA A 234 12.96 15.43 -9.96
CA ALA A 234 13.73 14.61 -9.04
C ALA A 234 13.35 13.12 -9.07
N TYR A 235 12.15 12.77 -9.52
CA TYR A 235 11.63 11.41 -9.63
C TYR A 235 11.51 10.92 -11.08
N THR A 236 12.42 11.33 -11.94
CA THR A 236 12.41 10.94 -13.36
C THR A 236 12.90 9.52 -13.61
N ASP A 237 13.59 8.92 -12.66
CA ASP A 237 14.02 7.52 -12.74
C ASP A 237 12.94 6.59 -12.17
N ALA A 238 12.23 5.90 -13.05
CA ALA A 238 11.20 4.92 -12.68
C ALA A 238 11.73 3.80 -11.76
N ALA A 239 13.01 3.42 -11.91
CA ALA A 239 13.64 2.42 -11.05
C ALA A 239 13.82 2.90 -9.61
N ALA A 240 13.82 4.21 -9.37
CA ALA A 240 14.02 4.79 -8.04
C ALA A 240 12.77 4.70 -7.14
N ILE A 241 11.57 4.59 -7.71
CA ILE A 241 10.30 4.63 -6.94
C ILE A 241 9.27 3.59 -7.34
N PHE A 242 9.44 2.91 -8.48
CA PHE A 242 8.51 1.93 -9.03
C PHE A 242 9.15 0.57 -9.24
N GLY A 243 8.31 -0.45 -9.24
CA GLY A 243 8.68 -1.80 -9.64
C GLY A 243 9.11 -2.71 -8.50
N LEU A 244 9.16 -4.00 -8.82
CA LEU A 244 9.47 -5.06 -7.87
C LEU A 244 10.88 -4.94 -7.27
N SER A 245 11.88 -4.52 -8.06
CA SER A 245 13.25 -4.31 -7.55
C SER A 245 13.27 -3.27 -6.42
N ARG A 246 12.49 -2.21 -6.55
CA ARG A 246 12.33 -1.18 -5.51
C ARG A 246 11.64 -1.71 -4.26
N TYR A 247 10.56 -2.48 -4.44
CA TYR A 247 9.88 -3.12 -3.33
C TYR A 247 10.82 -4.08 -2.54
N ILE A 248 11.64 -4.86 -3.24
CA ILE A 248 12.66 -5.72 -2.62
C ILE A 248 13.66 -4.92 -1.79
N GLN A 249 14.12 -3.77 -2.27
CA GLN A 249 15.01 -2.88 -1.52
C GLN A 249 14.34 -2.36 -0.23
N SER A 250 13.07 -1.98 -0.31
CA SER A 250 12.27 -1.56 0.84
C SER A 250 12.09 -2.69 1.87
N LEU A 251 11.84 -3.94 1.43
CA LEU A 251 11.79 -5.11 2.31
C LEU A 251 13.15 -5.33 3.03
N LYS A 252 14.26 -5.18 2.32
CA LYS A 252 15.60 -5.30 2.92
C LYS A 252 15.90 -4.19 3.92
N THR A 253 15.40 -2.99 3.67
CA THR A 253 15.50 -1.88 4.63
C THR A 253 14.69 -2.20 5.90
N LEU A 254 13.52 -2.79 5.77
CA LEU A 254 12.73 -3.22 6.93
C LEU A 254 13.42 -4.36 7.72
N ILE A 255 14.11 -5.28 7.04
CA ILE A 255 14.95 -6.29 7.74
C ILE A 255 16.04 -5.61 8.56
N ARG A 256 16.69 -4.58 8.02
CA ARG A 256 17.70 -3.80 8.76
C ARG A 256 17.09 -3.08 9.95
N ILE A 257 15.93 -2.43 9.77
CA ILE A 257 15.18 -1.78 10.85
C ILE A 257 14.83 -2.80 11.95
N ALA A 258 14.36 -4.00 11.58
CA ALA A 258 14.06 -5.06 12.54
C ALA A 258 15.28 -5.56 13.31
N HIS A 259 16.43 -5.58 12.66
CA HIS A 259 17.70 -5.94 13.31
C HIS A 259 18.17 -4.85 14.30
N ASP A 260 18.07 -3.58 13.91
CA ASP A 260 18.48 -2.44 14.74
C ASP A 260 17.49 -2.19 15.89
N HIS A 261 16.22 -2.59 15.73
CA HIS A 261 15.12 -2.41 16.69
C HIS A 261 14.39 -3.74 16.89
N PRO A 262 14.96 -4.70 17.63
CA PRO A 262 14.35 -6.02 17.82
C PRO A 262 13.07 -5.92 18.66
N GLY A 263 12.06 -6.70 18.27
CA GLY A 263 10.80 -6.78 19.03
C GLY A 263 9.77 -5.71 18.70
N LEU A 264 9.94 -4.95 17.61
CA LEU A 264 8.93 -4.01 17.15
C LEU A 264 7.57 -4.71 16.93
N ARG A 265 6.52 -4.17 17.53
CA ARG A 265 5.14 -4.55 17.19
C ARG A 265 4.82 -4.01 15.81
N VAL A 266 4.49 -4.89 14.88
CA VAL A 266 4.14 -4.52 13.50
C VAL A 266 2.63 -4.31 13.41
N LEU A 267 2.23 -3.16 12.88
CA LEU A 267 0.85 -2.75 12.69
C LEU A 267 0.59 -2.54 11.18
N PRO A 268 0.09 -3.57 10.47
CA PRO A 268 -0.23 -3.50 9.05
C PRO A 268 -1.60 -2.84 8.82
N ALA A 269 -1.86 -2.37 7.60
CA ALA A 269 -3.16 -1.80 7.29
C ALA A 269 -4.25 -2.84 6.99
N HIS A 270 -3.89 -4.08 6.69
CA HIS A 270 -4.87 -5.14 6.46
C HIS A 270 -4.55 -6.40 7.25
N ARG A 271 -5.61 -7.16 7.55
CA ARG A 271 -5.55 -8.52 8.15
C ARG A 271 -4.82 -8.63 9.48
N LEU A 272 -4.64 -7.53 10.23
CA LEU A 272 -4.13 -7.60 11.60
C LEU A 272 -5.02 -8.48 12.48
N TYR A 273 -6.34 -8.33 12.35
CA TYR A 273 -7.35 -9.27 12.83
C TYR A 273 -8.22 -9.67 11.63
N TYR A 274 -8.33 -10.96 11.37
CA TYR A 274 -9.06 -11.48 10.24
C TYR A 274 -9.45 -12.94 10.50
N ASP A 275 -10.64 -13.33 10.10
CA ASP A 275 -11.19 -14.69 10.26
C ASP A 275 -11.15 -15.17 11.73
N ASP A 276 -11.63 -14.28 12.63
CA ASP A 276 -11.69 -14.48 14.09
C ASP A 276 -10.32 -14.70 14.77
N ARG A 277 -9.24 -14.29 14.16
CA ARG A 277 -7.88 -14.45 14.71
C ARG A 277 -7.02 -13.21 14.54
N TRP A 278 -6.11 -13.03 15.49
CA TRP A 278 -5.01 -12.07 15.38
C TRP A 278 -3.87 -12.66 14.57
N ASN A 279 -3.29 -11.88 13.69
CA ASN A 279 -2.18 -12.26 12.83
C ASN A 279 -0.95 -11.40 13.14
N PRO A 280 -0.22 -11.67 14.25
CA PRO A 280 0.98 -10.92 14.59
C PRO A 280 2.07 -11.18 13.55
N ILE A 281 2.85 -10.14 13.28
CA ILE A 281 3.95 -10.18 12.31
C ILE A 281 5.28 -10.09 13.07
N ASP A 282 6.19 -11.04 12.82
CA ASP A 282 7.62 -10.81 12.98
C ASP A 282 8.14 -10.06 11.75
N LEU A 283 8.68 -8.86 11.95
CA LEU A 283 9.05 -7.96 10.86
C LEU A 283 10.09 -8.57 9.92
N ALA A 284 11.16 -9.10 10.49
CA ALA A 284 12.26 -9.65 9.71
C ALA A 284 11.86 -10.94 8.98
N ASP A 285 11.16 -11.83 9.68
CA ASP A 285 10.75 -13.12 9.11
C ASP A 285 9.71 -12.93 8.01
N ARG A 286 8.75 -12.00 8.20
CA ARG A 286 7.78 -11.71 7.16
C ARG A 286 8.41 -11.10 5.91
N CYS A 287 9.37 -10.18 6.06
CA CYS A 287 10.12 -9.67 4.92
C CYS A 287 10.87 -10.78 4.16
N ARG A 288 11.50 -11.72 4.88
CA ARG A 288 12.18 -12.87 4.25
C ARG A 288 11.19 -13.78 3.51
N GLN A 289 10.00 -14.03 4.07
CA GLN A 289 8.94 -14.79 3.40
C GLN A 289 8.49 -14.11 2.10
N LEU A 290 8.32 -12.78 2.10
CA LEU A 290 7.97 -12.02 0.89
C LEU A 290 9.08 -12.07 -0.15
N LEU A 291 10.35 -11.95 0.26
CA LEU A 291 11.48 -12.13 -0.67
C LEU A 291 11.48 -13.52 -1.31
N ALA A 292 11.29 -14.57 -0.52
CA ALA A 292 11.19 -15.95 -1.02
C ALA A 292 10.01 -16.12 -1.99
N HIS A 293 8.85 -15.55 -1.65
CA HIS A 293 7.64 -15.56 -2.49
C HIS A 293 7.91 -14.93 -3.88
N HIS A 294 8.59 -13.79 -3.94
CA HIS A 294 8.91 -13.15 -5.22
C HIS A 294 9.93 -13.96 -6.04
N ILE A 295 10.90 -14.60 -5.38
CA ILE A 295 11.83 -15.54 -6.04
C ILE A 295 11.07 -16.72 -6.64
N GLU A 296 10.20 -17.37 -5.87
CA GLU A 296 9.38 -18.50 -6.34
C GLU A 296 8.50 -18.11 -7.53
N ARG A 297 7.87 -16.94 -7.47
CA ARG A 297 7.01 -16.43 -8.56
C ARG A 297 7.81 -16.11 -9.81
N CYS A 298 8.99 -15.49 -9.69
CA CYS A 298 9.90 -15.31 -10.82
C CYS A 298 10.25 -16.65 -11.48
N GLY A 299 10.60 -17.66 -10.68
CA GLY A 299 10.88 -19.01 -11.18
C GLY A 299 9.69 -19.65 -11.91
N ALA A 300 8.49 -19.53 -11.36
CA ALA A 300 7.26 -20.02 -11.98
C ALA A 300 6.97 -19.34 -13.32
N ILE A 301 7.14 -18.00 -13.40
CA ILE A 301 6.95 -17.24 -14.65
C ILE A 301 7.95 -17.69 -15.72
N VAL A 302 9.23 -17.84 -15.37
CA VAL A 302 10.25 -18.36 -16.33
C VAL A 302 9.86 -19.76 -16.85
N GLN A 303 9.36 -20.64 -15.98
CA GLN A 303 8.89 -21.97 -16.38
C GLN A 303 7.68 -21.91 -17.33
N ILE A 304 6.70 -21.04 -17.06
CA ILE A 304 5.53 -20.81 -17.93
C ILE A 304 5.95 -20.32 -19.32
N LEU A 305 7.01 -19.51 -19.37
CA LEU A 305 7.56 -18.96 -20.62
C LEU A 305 8.46 -19.93 -21.39
N ASN A 306 8.83 -21.09 -20.79
CA ASN A 306 9.58 -22.13 -21.51
C ASN A 306 8.69 -22.77 -22.58
N GLY A 307 8.89 -22.39 -23.83
CA GLY A 307 8.20 -22.99 -24.98
C GLY A 307 7.65 -21.97 -25.97
N LYS A 308 6.98 -20.92 -25.54
CA LYS A 308 6.46 -19.87 -26.44
C LYS A 308 6.30 -18.53 -25.72
N PRO A 309 6.42 -17.42 -26.46
CA PRO A 309 6.12 -16.10 -25.92
C PRO A 309 4.65 -15.96 -25.50
N LYS A 310 4.40 -15.32 -24.33
CA LYS A 310 3.07 -15.08 -23.76
C LYS A 310 2.90 -13.62 -23.34
N THR A 311 1.65 -13.14 -23.37
CA THR A 311 1.29 -11.86 -22.73
C THR A 311 1.24 -12.01 -21.20
N ALA A 312 1.27 -10.92 -20.46
CA ALA A 312 1.12 -10.95 -19.02
C ALA A 312 -0.21 -11.59 -18.59
N GLU A 313 -1.29 -11.34 -19.31
CA GLU A 313 -2.59 -11.93 -19.05
C GLU A 313 -2.58 -13.46 -19.29
N GLU A 314 -1.96 -13.93 -20.38
CA GLU A 314 -1.78 -15.37 -20.64
C GLU A 314 -0.94 -16.05 -19.55
N ILE A 315 0.07 -15.36 -19.00
CA ILE A 315 0.88 -15.85 -17.88
C ILE A 315 0.04 -15.87 -16.59
N ALA A 316 -0.76 -14.85 -16.36
CA ALA A 316 -1.64 -14.78 -15.18
C ALA A 316 -2.64 -15.93 -15.17
N VAL A 317 -3.26 -16.24 -16.32
CA VAL A 317 -4.18 -17.39 -16.46
C VAL A 317 -3.48 -18.73 -16.20
N ASP A 318 -2.23 -18.90 -16.63
CA ASP A 318 -1.48 -20.12 -16.38
C ASP A 318 -0.95 -20.25 -14.94
N HIS A 319 -0.87 -19.13 -14.21
CA HIS A 319 -0.26 -19.08 -12.88
C HIS A 319 -1.26 -19.10 -11.73
N PHE A 320 -2.37 -18.35 -11.86
CA PHE A 320 -3.34 -18.18 -10.78
C PHE A 320 -4.53 -19.13 -10.93
N GLU A 321 -5.14 -19.48 -9.79
CA GLU A 321 -6.39 -20.26 -9.78
C GLU A 321 -7.53 -19.46 -10.42
N ASP A 322 -8.42 -20.12 -11.17
CA ASP A 322 -9.55 -19.51 -11.89
C ASP A 322 -10.37 -18.57 -11.02
N ARG A 323 -10.64 -18.95 -9.75
CA ARG A 323 -11.42 -18.11 -8.80
C ARG A 323 -10.77 -16.75 -8.54
N LEU A 324 -9.43 -16.65 -8.60
CA LEU A 324 -8.69 -15.39 -8.40
C LEU A 324 -8.70 -14.51 -9.65
N LEU A 325 -9.08 -15.06 -10.79
CA LEU A 325 -9.17 -14.35 -12.06
C LEU A 325 -10.57 -13.78 -12.35
N GLU A 326 -11.55 -14.06 -11.48
CA GLU A 326 -12.90 -13.55 -11.67
C GLU A 326 -13.00 -12.03 -11.48
N GLY A 327 -13.74 -11.38 -12.36
CA GLY A 327 -14.02 -9.94 -12.26
C GLY A 327 -12.76 -9.07 -12.27
N PHE A 328 -12.56 -8.31 -11.21
CA PHE A 328 -11.38 -7.44 -11.03
C PHE A 328 -10.08 -8.23 -10.83
N GLY A 329 -10.18 -9.49 -10.46
CA GLY A 329 -9.03 -10.35 -10.16
C GLY A 329 -8.07 -10.53 -11.34
N THR A 330 -8.57 -10.62 -12.58
CA THR A 330 -7.71 -10.69 -13.77
C THR A 330 -6.78 -9.48 -13.89
N LEU A 331 -7.30 -8.27 -13.64
CA LEU A 331 -6.48 -7.06 -13.67
C LEU A 331 -5.40 -7.07 -12.59
N MET A 332 -5.75 -7.48 -11.37
CA MET A 332 -4.81 -7.57 -10.24
C MET A 332 -3.70 -8.59 -10.53
N ALA A 333 -4.09 -9.79 -10.97
CA ALA A 333 -3.17 -10.85 -11.34
C ALA A 333 -2.23 -10.43 -12.49
N THR A 334 -2.77 -9.80 -13.53
CA THR A 334 -1.98 -9.31 -14.67
C THR A 334 -0.97 -8.24 -14.22
N ASN A 335 -1.36 -7.30 -13.37
CA ASN A 335 -0.46 -6.28 -12.84
C ASN A 335 0.69 -6.89 -12.03
N GLU A 336 0.40 -7.90 -11.23
CA GLU A 336 1.43 -8.61 -10.47
C GLU A 336 2.41 -9.36 -11.39
N ILE A 337 1.91 -10.02 -12.44
CA ILE A 337 2.78 -10.65 -13.44
C ILE A 337 3.65 -9.62 -14.15
N VAL A 338 3.11 -8.46 -14.54
CA VAL A 338 3.90 -7.41 -15.22
C VAL A 338 5.07 -6.95 -14.34
N SER A 339 4.86 -6.68 -13.06
CA SER A 339 5.92 -6.22 -12.16
C SER A 339 7.05 -7.26 -12.01
N HIS A 340 6.72 -8.56 -12.02
CA HIS A 340 7.70 -9.63 -12.01
C HIS A 340 8.42 -9.78 -13.36
N CYS A 341 7.68 -9.67 -14.47
CA CYS A 341 8.29 -9.69 -15.81
C CYS A 341 9.27 -8.51 -16.01
N GLU A 342 8.95 -7.33 -15.50
CA GLU A 342 9.85 -6.16 -15.53
C GLU A 342 11.17 -6.44 -14.80
N LEU A 343 11.14 -7.07 -13.62
CA LEU A 343 12.35 -7.51 -12.92
C LEU A 343 13.11 -8.58 -13.70
N LEU A 344 12.39 -9.57 -14.26
CA LEU A 344 13.01 -10.64 -15.06
C LEU A 344 13.66 -10.10 -16.34
N VAL A 345 13.10 -9.05 -16.94
CA VAL A 345 13.73 -8.34 -18.08
C VAL A 345 14.97 -7.58 -17.60
N GLU A 346 14.91 -6.93 -16.45
CA GLU A 346 16.05 -6.20 -15.86
C GLU A 346 17.25 -7.12 -15.62
N CYS A 347 17.04 -8.35 -15.14
CA CYS A 347 18.13 -9.31 -14.93
C CYS A 347 18.47 -10.18 -16.16
N GLY A 348 17.74 -10.01 -17.28
CA GLY A 348 18.02 -10.69 -18.54
C GLY A 348 17.50 -12.13 -18.64
N ASP A 349 16.63 -12.57 -17.73
CA ASP A 349 16.05 -13.93 -17.75
C ASP A 349 14.81 -14.01 -18.65
N VAL A 350 14.21 -12.87 -18.95
CA VAL A 350 13.09 -12.71 -19.87
C VAL A 350 13.42 -11.60 -20.86
N VAL A 351 12.93 -11.73 -22.08
CA VAL A 351 13.00 -10.72 -23.14
C VAL A 351 11.61 -10.35 -23.63
N THR A 352 11.43 -9.12 -24.09
CA THR A 352 10.21 -8.70 -24.78
C THR A 352 10.23 -9.22 -26.21
N ALA A 353 9.16 -9.90 -26.63
CA ALA A 353 9.07 -10.62 -27.92
C ALA A 353 8.03 -10.01 -28.87
N GLY A 354 7.90 -8.67 -28.87
CA GLY A 354 6.95 -7.93 -29.72
C GLY A 354 5.48 -8.13 -29.30
N GLY A 355 4.65 -7.13 -29.50
CA GLY A 355 3.21 -7.18 -29.18
C GLY A 355 2.90 -7.52 -27.71
N ASP A 356 3.57 -6.86 -26.77
CA ASP A 356 3.40 -7.02 -25.33
C ASP A 356 3.61 -8.46 -24.80
N ARG A 357 4.42 -9.26 -25.52
CA ARG A 357 4.75 -10.63 -25.13
C ARG A 357 6.13 -10.73 -24.49
N TYR A 358 6.23 -11.66 -23.56
CA TYR A 358 7.45 -12.04 -22.87
C TYR A 358 7.89 -13.43 -23.30
N ALA A 359 9.19 -13.66 -23.37
CA ALA A 359 9.79 -14.96 -23.66
C ALA A 359 10.97 -15.21 -22.73
N ALA A 360 11.16 -16.46 -22.28
CA ALA A 360 12.33 -16.84 -21.50
C ALA A 360 13.60 -16.72 -22.37
N SER A 361 14.67 -16.14 -21.84
CA SER A 361 15.97 -16.01 -22.53
C SER A 361 16.81 -17.30 -22.49
N GLY A 362 16.46 -18.21 -21.57
CA GLY A 362 17.28 -19.37 -21.24
C GLY A 362 18.30 -19.13 -20.12
N SER A 363 18.37 -17.92 -19.59
CA SER A 363 19.18 -17.55 -18.41
C SER A 363 18.39 -17.70 -17.10
N SER A 364 19.07 -17.68 -15.96
CA SER A 364 18.47 -17.72 -14.62
C SER A 364 19.33 -16.92 -13.64
N HIS A 365 19.15 -15.62 -13.64
CA HIS A 365 19.93 -14.66 -12.82
C HIS A 365 19.07 -14.02 -11.72
N PHE A 366 17.73 -14.10 -11.79
CA PHE A 366 16.80 -13.36 -10.94
C PHE A 366 17.04 -13.58 -9.44
N GLU A 367 17.37 -14.81 -9.02
CA GLU A 367 17.63 -15.10 -7.61
C GLU A 367 18.88 -14.34 -7.12
N ALA A 368 19.98 -14.43 -7.86
CA ALA A 368 21.21 -13.71 -7.53
C ALA A 368 21.00 -12.19 -7.61
N HIS A 369 20.22 -11.71 -8.60
CA HIS A 369 19.86 -10.29 -8.72
C HIS A 369 19.09 -9.81 -7.49
N ILE A 370 18.02 -10.52 -7.09
CA ILE A 370 17.23 -10.20 -5.89
C ILE A 370 18.10 -10.21 -4.63
N GLN A 371 18.99 -11.21 -4.48
CA GLN A 371 19.88 -11.31 -3.32
C GLN A 371 20.86 -10.14 -3.24
N ASN A 372 21.34 -9.63 -4.38
CA ASN A 372 22.35 -8.57 -4.46
C ASN A 372 21.77 -7.15 -4.45
N LEU A 373 20.48 -6.94 -4.62
CA LEU A 373 19.86 -5.62 -4.47
C LEU A 373 20.17 -5.05 -3.07
N PRO A 374 20.74 -3.84 -2.94
CA PRO A 374 21.02 -3.26 -1.64
C PRO A 374 19.71 -2.86 -0.93
N PRO A 375 19.70 -2.74 0.41
CA PRO A 375 18.65 -1.98 1.09
C PRO A 375 18.71 -0.50 0.69
N ASP A 376 17.60 0.22 0.86
CA ASP A 376 17.53 1.68 0.67
C ASP A 376 18.39 2.47 1.66
#